data_d13b9624d3a12c71e5c5f7479335b8a1
#
_entry.id   d13b9624d3a12c71e5c5f7479335b8a1
#
_cell.length_a   1.000
_cell.length_b   1.000
_cell.length_c   1.000
_cell.angle_alpha   90.00
_cell.angle_beta   90.00
_cell.angle_gamma   90.00
#
_symmetry.space_group_name_H-M   'P 1'
#
loop_
_entity.id
_entity.type
_entity.pdbx_description
1 polymer ?
#
loop_
_entity_poly.entity_id
_entity_poly.type
_entity_poly.pdbx_seq_one_letter_code
_entity_poly.pdbx_strand_id
1 'polypeptide(L)'
;MFEEIYSLYRDINQNCIQNGSKIQTDLEPLVENFRTLQKLTNSLKKNVETYDSKTGTKANGYRSLIRVVGTLVRHCVEVLETVKHQLSTLGYVSEEARGDVAIWISVIERLIEILKVAEEIKSVNTHLYPEQPNSQSAFVVETSMKALEMDLTPFYGNALGFHLRGDSRRMMHPLAISMASYSDIYGGSLFGKIKRLRDSGYCWSYINDPKQLARKIVDNSRHLQVDFAQSFYNMSESDWVMRIKTNTPITSSVVTKLYFEDLEVPVVNTITYFKVPVPKSHVKRKWVSVRLIADYRTKEMLGSCGCTTRLTCNCVYPELKDTVIFHVHGGGFISQTSKSHLDYLHQWAKQLSVPILTVDYSLAPEAAYPRALEEVFYCYCWMLNNFNKIGTTGKRIIFAGKAV
;
A
#
# COMPACT_ATOMS: atom_id res chain seq x y z
N MET A 1 -1.02 -18.79 -21.76
CA MET A 1 -1.88 -18.12 -20.77
C MET A 1 -3.35 -18.02 -21.23
N PHE A 2 -3.73 -17.22 -22.25
CA PHE A 2 -5.10 -17.21 -22.78
C PHE A 2 -5.48 -18.55 -23.47
N GLU A 3 -4.58 -19.19 -24.18
CA GLU A 3 -4.80 -20.51 -24.79
C GLU A 3 -5.18 -21.60 -23.82
N GLU A 4 -4.67 -21.54 -22.61
CA GLU A 4 -4.97 -22.45 -21.51
C GLU A 4 -6.46 -22.32 -21.08
N ILE A 5 -6.99 -21.11 -20.99
CA ILE A 5 -8.41 -20.86 -20.75
C ILE A 5 -9.29 -21.51 -21.82
N TYR A 6 -8.90 -21.33 -23.10
CA TYR A 6 -9.69 -21.91 -24.20
C TYR A 6 -9.59 -23.43 -24.27
N SER A 7 -8.46 -24.00 -23.87
CA SER A 7 -8.29 -25.45 -23.74
C SER A 7 -9.17 -26.01 -22.64
N LEU A 8 -9.11 -25.42 -21.44
CA LEU A 8 -9.94 -25.82 -20.30
C LEU A 8 -11.44 -25.71 -20.61
N TYR A 9 -11.85 -24.62 -21.25
CA TYR A 9 -13.25 -24.47 -21.67
C TYR A 9 -13.70 -25.57 -22.62
N ARG A 10 -12.89 -25.93 -23.60
CA ARG A 10 -13.21 -27.07 -24.54
C ARG A 10 -13.35 -28.38 -23.78
N ASP A 11 -12.43 -28.68 -22.85
CA ASP A 11 -12.49 -29.89 -22.05
C ASP A 11 -13.74 -29.94 -21.15
N ILE A 12 -14.09 -28.81 -20.53
CA ILE A 12 -15.28 -28.69 -19.71
C ILE A 12 -16.54 -28.90 -20.57
N ASN A 13 -16.61 -28.30 -21.76
CA ASN A 13 -17.74 -28.48 -22.66
C ASN A 13 -17.94 -29.94 -23.10
N GLN A 14 -16.85 -30.67 -23.40
CA GLN A 14 -16.94 -32.08 -23.72
C GLN A 14 -17.49 -32.90 -22.55
N ASN A 15 -17.06 -32.61 -21.33
CA ASN A 15 -17.56 -33.25 -20.12
C ASN A 15 -19.04 -32.88 -19.85
N CYS A 16 -19.45 -31.64 -20.13
CA CYS A 16 -20.83 -31.21 -19.97
C CYS A 16 -21.79 -31.96 -20.93
N ILE A 17 -21.38 -32.16 -22.17
CA ILE A 17 -22.16 -32.93 -23.15
C ILE A 17 -22.34 -34.36 -22.67
N GLN A 18 -21.33 -34.99 -22.06
CA GLN A 18 -21.40 -36.35 -21.55
C GLN A 18 -22.29 -36.48 -20.31
N ASN A 19 -22.27 -35.45 -19.43
CA ASN A 19 -22.93 -35.52 -18.11
C ASN A 19 -24.26 -34.73 -18.03
N GLY A 20 -24.69 -34.06 -19.14
CA GLY A 20 -25.94 -33.29 -19.17
C GLY A 20 -25.90 -32.03 -18.27
N SER A 21 -24.72 -31.52 -17.95
CA SER A 21 -24.54 -30.35 -17.08
C SER A 21 -24.80 -29.05 -17.81
N LYS A 22 -25.51 -28.08 -17.17
CA LYS A 22 -25.82 -26.76 -17.72
C LYS A 22 -24.73 -25.71 -17.43
N ILE A 23 -23.59 -26.05 -16.84
CA ILE A 23 -22.54 -25.09 -16.50
C ILE A 23 -21.95 -24.39 -17.75
N GLN A 24 -22.13 -24.97 -18.94
CA GLN A 24 -21.70 -24.36 -20.18
C GLN A 24 -22.28 -22.95 -20.37
N THR A 25 -23.56 -22.75 -20.08
CA THR A 25 -24.22 -21.45 -20.16
C THR A 25 -23.61 -20.41 -19.20
N ASP A 26 -23.13 -20.85 -18.05
CA ASP A 26 -22.47 -19.96 -17.07
C ASP A 26 -21.04 -19.58 -17.53
N LEU A 27 -20.41 -20.40 -18.37
CA LEU A 27 -19.03 -20.19 -18.85
C LEU A 27 -18.95 -19.43 -20.20
N GLU A 28 -20.00 -19.40 -21.00
CA GLU A 28 -20.01 -18.69 -22.28
C GLU A 28 -19.62 -17.19 -22.15
N PRO A 29 -20.20 -16.40 -21.20
CA PRO A 29 -19.80 -15.03 -20.98
C PRO A 29 -18.32 -14.88 -20.61
N LEU A 30 -17.78 -15.83 -19.85
CA LEU A 30 -16.38 -15.83 -19.45
C LEU A 30 -15.45 -15.88 -20.69
N VAL A 31 -15.73 -16.79 -21.60
CA VAL A 31 -14.92 -16.99 -22.81
C VAL A 31 -15.00 -15.81 -23.77
N GLU A 32 -16.18 -15.24 -23.95
CA GLU A 32 -16.36 -14.06 -24.81
C GLU A 32 -15.62 -12.83 -24.23
N ASN A 33 -15.72 -12.65 -22.93
CA ASN A 33 -14.99 -11.61 -22.23
C ASN A 33 -13.46 -11.82 -22.33
N PHE A 34 -12.98 -13.07 -22.28
CA PHE A 34 -11.55 -13.35 -22.50
C PHE A 34 -11.06 -13.02 -23.91
N ARG A 35 -11.86 -13.23 -24.93
CA ARG A 35 -11.52 -12.83 -26.31
C ARG A 35 -11.35 -11.31 -26.40
N THR A 36 -12.27 -10.56 -25.81
CA THR A 36 -12.19 -9.10 -25.75
C THR A 36 -11.00 -8.62 -24.95
N LEU A 37 -10.79 -9.21 -23.77
CA LEU A 37 -9.64 -8.90 -22.90
C LEU A 37 -8.30 -9.15 -23.59
N GLN A 38 -8.18 -10.27 -24.29
CA GLN A 38 -6.99 -10.64 -25.08
C GLN A 38 -6.71 -9.63 -26.19
N LYS A 39 -7.75 -9.22 -26.94
CA LYS A 39 -7.65 -8.24 -28.01
C LYS A 39 -7.12 -6.90 -27.50
N LEU A 40 -7.73 -6.37 -26.43
CA LEU A 40 -7.34 -5.11 -25.80
C LEU A 40 -5.91 -5.19 -25.22
N THR A 41 -5.59 -6.27 -24.52
CA THR A 41 -4.26 -6.47 -23.95
C THR A 41 -3.19 -6.52 -25.03
N ASN A 42 -3.45 -7.19 -26.17
CA ASN A 42 -2.51 -7.25 -27.29
C ASN A 42 -2.34 -5.89 -27.97
N SER A 43 -3.39 -5.07 -28.01
CA SER A 43 -3.30 -3.70 -28.52
C SER A 43 -2.41 -2.84 -27.61
N LEU A 44 -2.60 -2.91 -26.29
CA LEU A 44 -1.74 -2.18 -25.35
C LEU A 44 -0.28 -2.63 -25.41
N LYS A 45 -0.02 -3.94 -25.59
CA LYS A 45 1.35 -4.48 -25.65
C LYS A 45 2.18 -3.93 -26.79
N LYS A 46 1.58 -3.62 -27.95
CA LYS A 46 2.30 -3.21 -29.17
C LYS A 46 3.21 -2.00 -28.95
N ASN A 47 2.79 -1.04 -28.12
CA ASN A 47 3.49 0.24 -27.96
C ASN A 47 3.87 0.53 -26.49
N VAL A 48 3.78 -0.47 -25.60
CA VAL A 48 4.00 -0.26 -24.16
C VAL A 48 5.39 0.28 -23.84
N GLU A 49 6.39 -0.07 -24.65
CA GLU A 49 7.78 0.35 -24.46
C GLU A 49 8.01 1.84 -24.72
N THR A 50 7.17 2.48 -25.55
CA THR A 50 7.27 3.92 -25.83
C THR A 50 6.93 4.78 -24.61
N TYR A 51 6.22 4.22 -23.64
CA TYR A 51 5.82 4.90 -22.40
C TYR A 51 6.74 4.58 -21.21
N ASP A 52 7.82 3.84 -21.43
CA ASP A 52 8.79 3.55 -20.37
C ASP A 52 9.61 4.80 -20.02
N SER A 53 10.01 4.89 -18.76
CA SER A 53 10.99 5.90 -18.35
C SER A 53 12.28 5.75 -19.15
N LYS A 54 12.83 6.89 -19.59
CA LYS A 54 14.13 6.93 -20.31
C LYS A 54 15.30 6.58 -19.40
N THR A 55 15.13 6.73 -18.08
CA THR A 55 16.15 6.50 -17.07
C THR A 55 15.63 5.53 -16.00
N GLY A 56 16.43 4.52 -15.66
CA GLY A 56 16.11 3.57 -14.59
C GLY A 56 15.32 2.34 -15.04
N THR A 57 14.43 1.85 -14.17
CA THR A 57 13.64 0.64 -14.42
C THR A 57 12.56 0.88 -15.47
N LYS A 58 12.48 0.01 -16.46
CA LYS A 58 11.41 0.02 -17.47
C LYS A 58 10.06 -0.26 -16.82
N ALA A 59 9.30 0.80 -16.52
CA ALA A 59 8.00 0.73 -15.87
C ALA A 59 7.08 1.85 -16.36
N ASN A 60 5.79 1.52 -16.48
CA ASN A 60 4.72 2.49 -16.74
C ASN A 60 3.35 1.90 -16.36
N GLY A 61 2.31 2.72 -16.37
CA GLY A 61 0.94 2.31 -16.01
C GLY A 61 0.38 1.22 -16.91
N TYR A 62 0.67 1.24 -18.21
CA TYR A 62 0.21 0.21 -19.15
C TYR A 62 0.86 -1.15 -18.87
N ARG A 63 2.15 -1.19 -18.51
CA ARG A 63 2.80 -2.43 -18.07
C ARG A 63 2.14 -3.00 -16.81
N SER A 64 1.75 -2.13 -15.88
CA SER A 64 1.04 -2.53 -14.67
C SER A 64 -0.33 -3.14 -15.00
N LEU A 65 -1.11 -2.53 -15.88
CA LEU A 65 -2.38 -3.09 -16.35
C LEU A 65 -2.21 -4.47 -17.00
N ILE A 66 -1.21 -4.63 -17.86
CA ILE A 66 -0.91 -5.93 -18.50
C ILE A 66 -0.56 -7.00 -17.46
N ARG A 67 0.16 -6.63 -16.38
CA ARG A 67 0.46 -7.56 -15.27
C ARG A 67 -0.80 -7.94 -14.50
N VAL A 68 -1.69 -6.99 -14.25
CA VAL A 68 -2.99 -7.24 -13.59
C VAL A 68 -3.81 -8.23 -14.41
N VAL A 69 -3.90 -8.04 -15.74
CA VAL A 69 -4.56 -9.00 -16.65
C VAL A 69 -3.91 -10.39 -16.54
N GLY A 70 -2.58 -10.44 -16.53
CA GLY A 70 -1.86 -11.72 -16.39
C GLY A 70 -2.15 -12.46 -15.09
N THR A 71 -2.35 -11.72 -14.00
CA THR A 71 -2.69 -12.30 -12.70
C THR A 71 -4.15 -12.76 -12.69
N LEU A 72 -5.07 -11.97 -13.26
CA LEU A 72 -6.46 -12.35 -13.43
C LEU A 72 -6.59 -13.67 -14.19
N VAL A 73 -5.92 -13.81 -15.34
CA VAL A 73 -5.97 -15.03 -16.15
C VAL A 73 -5.55 -16.26 -15.36
N ARG A 74 -4.50 -16.16 -14.52
CA ARG A 74 -4.07 -17.27 -13.66
C ARG A 74 -5.16 -17.69 -12.67
N HIS A 75 -5.80 -16.73 -12.00
CA HIS A 75 -6.92 -17.04 -11.10
C HIS A 75 -8.10 -17.68 -11.82
N CYS A 76 -8.40 -17.23 -13.03
CA CYS A 76 -9.46 -17.88 -13.81
C CYS A 76 -9.09 -19.29 -14.27
N VAL A 77 -7.81 -19.56 -14.56
CA VAL A 77 -7.34 -20.94 -14.82
C VAL A 77 -7.58 -21.80 -13.59
N GLU A 78 -7.19 -21.36 -12.39
CA GLU A 78 -7.40 -22.08 -11.13
C GLU A 78 -8.90 -22.41 -10.89
N VAL A 79 -9.79 -21.45 -11.17
CA VAL A 79 -11.24 -21.66 -11.04
C VAL A 79 -11.75 -22.65 -12.08
N LEU A 80 -11.32 -22.55 -13.35
CA LEU A 80 -11.74 -23.49 -14.39
C LEU A 80 -11.20 -24.90 -14.17
N GLU A 81 -10.00 -25.05 -13.63
CA GLU A 81 -9.46 -26.35 -13.19
C GLU A 81 -10.32 -26.96 -12.08
N THR A 82 -10.77 -26.16 -11.11
CA THR A 82 -11.69 -26.61 -10.06
C THR A 82 -13.02 -27.08 -10.64
N VAL A 83 -13.61 -26.31 -11.57
CA VAL A 83 -14.84 -26.69 -12.28
C VAL A 83 -14.64 -27.99 -13.05
N LYS A 84 -13.57 -28.12 -13.81
CA LYS A 84 -13.22 -29.34 -14.57
C LYS A 84 -13.09 -30.56 -13.65
N HIS A 85 -12.36 -30.39 -12.55
CA HIS A 85 -12.17 -31.47 -11.57
C HIS A 85 -13.49 -31.90 -10.94
N GLN A 86 -14.36 -30.97 -10.53
CA GLN A 86 -15.68 -31.32 -9.96
C GLN A 86 -16.55 -32.04 -10.97
N LEU A 87 -16.61 -31.60 -12.23
CA LEU A 87 -17.35 -32.26 -13.28
C LEU A 87 -16.87 -33.68 -13.53
N SER A 88 -15.55 -33.91 -13.57
CA SER A 88 -14.96 -35.20 -13.84
C SER A 88 -15.11 -36.19 -12.68
N THR A 89 -15.09 -35.70 -11.43
CA THR A 89 -15.14 -36.57 -10.23
C THR A 89 -16.52 -36.72 -9.64
N LEU A 90 -17.34 -35.65 -9.64
CA LEU A 90 -18.64 -35.61 -8.99
C LEU A 90 -19.81 -35.61 -9.98
N GLY A 91 -19.56 -35.32 -11.26
CA GLY A 91 -20.59 -35.17 -12.27
C GLY A 91 -21.39 -33.86 -12.19
N TYR A 92 -21.11 -33.01 -11.23
CA TYR A 92 -21.76 -31.70 -11.08
C TYR A 92 -20.76 -30.65 -10.55
N VAL A 93 -21.14 -29.36 -10.66
CA VAL A 93 -20.36 -28.22 -10.14
C VAL A 93 -21.09 -27.63 -8.94
N SER A 94 -20.36 -27.42 -7.85
CA SER A 94 -20.89 -26.84 -6.61
C SER A 94 -21.37 -25.40 -6.83
N GLU A 95 -22.31 -24.94 -6.01
CA GLU A 95 -22.79 -23.56 -5.97
C GLU A 95 -21.65 -22.57 -5.69
N GLU A 96 -20.70 -22.97 -4.85
CA GLU A 96 -19.51 -22.17 -4.53
C GLU A 96 -18.66 -21.93 -5.79
N ALA A 97 -18.33 -22.98 -6.53
CA ALA A 97 -17.53 -22.86 -7.75
C ALA A 97 -18.25 -22.06 -8.85
N ARG A 98 -19.59 -22.19 -8.95
CA ARG A 98 -20.40 -21.34 -9.83
C ARG A 98 -20.37 -19.89 -9.39
N GLY A 99 -20.44 -19.63 -8.09
CA GLY A 99 -20.30 -18.30 -7.49
C GLY A 99 -18.96 -17.67 -7.82
N ASP A 100 -17.87 -18.41 -7.76
CA ASP A 100 -16.54 -17.95 -8.13
C ASP A 100 -16.46 -17.60 -9.62
N VAL A 101 -17.00 -18.43 -10.51
CA VAL A 101 -17.10 -18.12 -11.95
C VAL A 101 -17.81 -16.77 -12.17
N ALA A 102 -18.96 -16.57 -11.53
CA ALA A 102 -19.73 -15.33 -11.68
C ALA A 102 -18.97 -14.10 -11.18
N ILE A 103 -18.23 -14.23 -10.07
CA ILE A 103 -17.37 -13.14 -9.53
C ILE A 103 -16.30 -12.79 -10.55
N TRP A 104 -15.58 -13.75 -11.10
CA TRP A 104 -14.52 -13.50 -12.05
C TRP A 104 -15.02 -12.95 -13.39
N ILE A 105 -16.21 -13.36 -13.86
CA ILE A 105 -16.88 -12.73 -15.02
C ILE A 105 -17.04 -11.23 -14.75
N SER A 106 -17.61 -10.84 -13.61
CA SER A 106 -17.82 -9.44 -13.25
C SER A 106 -16.51 -8.66 -13.14
N VAL A 107 -15.45 -9.26 -12.60
CA VAL A 107 -14.10 -8.64 -12.53
C VAL A 107 -13.53 -8.41 -13.92
N ILE A 108 -13.68 -9.38 -14.83
CA ILE A 108 -13.21 -9.28 -16.22
C ILE A 108 -13.95 -8.16 -16.95
N GLU A 109 -15.26 -8.06 -16.81
CA GLU A 109 -16.07 -7.02 -17.43
C GLU A 109 -15.60 -5.62 -17.03
N ARG A 110 -15.40 -5.40 -15.72
CA ARG A 110 -14.87 -4.10 -15.24
C ARG A 110 -13.44 -3.84 -15.72
N LEU A 111 -12.59 -4.87 -15.79
CA LEU A 111 -11.23 -4.71 -16.31
C LEU A 111 -11.24 -4.40 -17.83
N ILE A 112 -12.16 -4.97 -18.59
CA ILE A 112 -12.38 -4.62 -20.02
C ILE A 112 -12.72 -3.13 -20.16
N GLU A 113 -13.61 -2.60 -19.32
CA GLU A 113 -13.95 -1.17 -19.31
C GLU A 113 -12.73 -0.29 -19.00
N ILE A 114 -11.94 -0.65 -18.00
CA ILE A 114 -10.68 0.06 -17.67
C ILE A 114 -9.69 0.01 -18.85
N LEU A 115 -9.58 -1.13 -19.53
CA LEU A 115 -8.69 -1.26 -20.69
C LEU A 115 -9.17 -0.45 -21.90
N LYS A 116 -10.49 -0.30 -22.09
CA LYS A 116 -11.05 0.60 -23.11
C LYS A 116 -10.68 2.05 -22.82
N VAL A 117 -10.84 2.50 -21.57
CA VAL A 117 -10.38 3.83 -21.12
C VAL A 117 -8.89 4.01 -21.36
N ALA A 118 -8.07 3.00 -21.05
CA ALA A 118 -6.63 3.06 -21.28
C ALA A 118 -6.28 3.15 -22.79
N GLU A 119 -7.03 2.49 -23.68
CA GLU A 119 -6.89 2.62 -25.14
C GLU A 119 -7.31 4.02 -25.64
N GLU A 120 -8.36 4.63 -25.08
CA GLU A 120 -8.74 6.00 -25.39
C GLU A 120 -7.64 6.99 -25.01
N ILE A 121 -7.06 6.88 -23.82
CA ILE A 121 -5.94 7.70 -23.37
C ILE A 121 -4.72 7.50 -24.28
N LYS A 122 -4.40 6.27 -24.64
CA LYS A 122 -3.31 5.94 -25.57
C LYS A 122 -3.50 6.59 -26.94
N SER A 123 -4.73 6.73 -27.42
CA SER A 123 -5.03 7.30 -28.75
C SER A 123 -4.54 8.75 -28.88
N VAL A 124 -4.43 9.49 -27.78
CA VAL A 124 -3.86 10.86 -27.74
C VAL A 124 -2.36 10.90 -27.54
N ASN A 125 -1.69 9.75 -27.63
CA ASN A 125 -0.23 9.59 -27.51
C ASN A 125 0.36 10.23 -26.24
N THR A 126 -0.29 10.04 -25.11
CA THR A 126 0.11 10.58 -23.82
C THR A 126 0.36 9.47 -22.79
N HIS A 127 1.11 9.80 -21.75
CA HIS A 127 1.26 8.91 -20.59
C HIS A 127 -0.04 8.83 -19.79
N LEU A 128 -0.28 7.69 -19.13
CA LEU A 128 -1.41 7.52 -18.23
C LEU A 128 -1.42 8.58 -17.10
N TYR A 129 -0.23 9.04 -16.74
CA TYR A 129 -0.02 10.12 -15.76
C TYR A 129 0.88 11.19 -16.38
N PRO A 130 0.30 12.23 -17.00
CA PRO A 130 1.07 13.30 -17.62
C PRO A 130 1.80 14.16 -16.57
N GLU A 131 3.06 14.50 -16.87
CA GLU A 131 3.90 15.26 -15.95
C GLU A 131 3.55 16.76 -15.88
N GLN A 132 2.89 17.31 -16.90
CA GLN A 132 2.55 18.73 -16.97
C GLN A 132 1.07 18.95 -17.36
N PRO A 133 0.41 19.95 -16.76
CA PRO A 133 -0.96 20.31 -17.13
C PRO A 133 -0.99 20.96 -18.52
N ASN A 134 -1.66 20.32 -19.46
CA ASN A 134 -1.95 20.83 -20.80
C ASN A 134 -3.35 20.36 -21.22
N SER A 135 -3.79 20.68 -22.44
CA SER A 135 -5.10 20.22 -22.97
C SER A 135 -5.23 18.70 -23.00
N GLN A 136 -4.13 17.97 -23.26
CA GLN A 136 -4.11 16.53 -23.23
C GLN A 136 -4.26 15.98 -21.81
N SER A 137 -3.68 16.66 -20.80
CA SER A 137 -3.86 16.26 -19.41
C SER A 137 -5.30 16.42 -18.92
N ALA A 138 -6.02 17.45 -19.38
CA ALA A 138 -7.44 17.60 -19.09
C ALA A 138 -8.27 16.45 -19.67
N PHE A 139 -8.01 16.04 -20.93
CA PHE A 139 -8.65 14.87 -21.54
C PHE A 139 -8.34 13.57 -20.75
N VAL A 140 -7.09 13.37 -20.33
CA VAL A 140 -6.72 12.19 -19.51
C VAL A 140 -7.47 12.19 -18.19
N VAL A 141 -7.58 13.34 -17.52
CA VAL A 141 -8.33 13.46 -16.27
C VAL A 141 -9.82 13.14 -16.50
N GLU A 142 -10.45 13.76 -17.49
CA GLU A 142 -11.86 13.53 -17.81
C GLU A 142 -12.14 12.06 -18.15
N THR A 143 -11.32 11.47 -19.01
CA THR A 143 -11.45 10.06 -19.40
C THR A 143 -11.19 9.11 -18.22
N SER A 144 -10.25 9.45 -17.35
CA SER A 144 -9.98 8.67 -16.14
C SER A 144 -11.12 8.77 -15.12
N MET A 145 -11.82 9.91 -15.03
CA MET A 145 -13.01 10.07 -14.19
C MET A 145 -14.14 9.10 -14.58
N LYS A 146 -14.30 8.79 -15.87
CA LYS A 146 -15.25 7.77 -16.33
C LYS A 146 -14.98 6.39 -15.70
N ALA A 147 -13.69 6.04 -15.51
CA ALA A 147 -13.33 4.80 -14.82
C ALA A 147 -13.71 4.81 -13.33
N LEU A 148 -13.70 5.99 -12.67
CA LEU A 148 -14.11 6.13 -11.27
C LEU A 148 -15.63 6.07 -11.07
N GLU A 149 -16.42 6.37 -12.11
CA GLU A 149 -17.89 6.26 -12.10
C GLU A 149 -18.36 4.81 -12.24
N MET A 150 -17.50 3.90 -12.68
CA MET A 150 -17.83 2.48 -12.83
C MET A 150 -18.16 1.84 -11.47
N ASP A 151 -18.98 0.78 -11.50
CA ASP A 151 -19.16 -0.07 -10.32
C ASP A 151 -17.89 -0.87 -10.04
N LEU A 152 -17.16 -0.48 -9.02
CA LEU A 152 -15.92 -1.15 -8.60
C LEU A 152 -16.14 -2.31 -7.62
N THR A 153 -17.40 -2.58 -7.24
CA THR A 153 -17.74 -3.65 -6.29
C THR A 153 -17.14 -5.01 -6.65
N PRO A 154 -17.06 -5.44 -7.92
CA PRO A 154 -16.47 -6.72 -8.29
C PRO A 154 -14.99 -6.89 -7.91
N PHE A 155 -14.22 -5.81 -7.79
CA PHE A 155 -12.80 -5.86 -7.40
C PHE A 155 -12.56 -6.12 -5.91
N TYR A 156 -13.60 -6.07 -5.10
CA TYR A 156 -13.56 -6.22 -3.66
C TYR A 156 -14.21 -7.56 -3.24
N GLY A 157 -14.42 -7.78 -1.98
CA GLY A 157 -14.90 -9.07 -1.49
C GLY A 157 -13.91 -10.20 -1.79
N ASN A 158 -14.34 -11.28 -2.42
CA ASN A 158 -13.49 -12.43 -2.75
C ASN A 158 -12.34 -12.10 -3.70
N ALA A 159 -12.49 -11.11 -4.57
CA ALA A 159 -11.45 -10.67 -5.49
C ALA A 159 -10.47 -9.65 -4.87
N LEU A 160 -10.73 -9.19 -3.63
CA LEU A 160 -9.90 -8.16 -2.99
C LEU A 160 -8.41 -8.54 -3.00
N GLY A 161 -7.61 -7.64 -3.57
CA GLY A 161 -6.16 -7.81 -3.63
C GLY A 161 -5.67 -8.90 -4.58
N PHE A 162 -6.49 -9.39 -5.53
CA PHE A 162 -6.13 -10.48 -6.45
C PHE A 162 -4.83 -10.23 -7.21
N HIS A 163 -4.50 -8.97 -7.48
CA HIS A 163 -3.30 -8.53 -8.20
C HIS A 163 -2.04 -8.49 -7.31
N LEU A 164 -2.19 -8.69 -6.01
CA LEU A 164 -1.09 -8.70 -5.04
C LEU A 164 -0.52 -10.12 -4.84
N ARG A 165 0.69 -10.19 -4.29
CA ARG A 165 1.26 -11.47 -3.84
C ARG A 165 0.44 -12.05 -2.69
N GLY A 166 0.43 -13.40 -2.58
CA GLY A 166 -0.44 -14.11 -1.65
C GLY A 166 -0.39 -13.63 -0.20
N ASP A 167 0.79 -13.28 0.33
CA ASP A 167 0.93 -12.77 1.70
C ASP A 167 0.28 -11.40 1.87
N SER A 168 0.51 -10.49 0.93
CA SER A 168 -0.12 -9.17 0.93
C SER A 168 -1.64 -9.27 0.76
N ARG A 169 -2.11 -10.16 -0.12
CA ARG A 169 -3.54 -10.42 -0.30
C ARG A 169 -4.19 -10.91 0.98
N ARG A 170 -3.56 -11.87 1.69
CA ARG A 170 -4.08 -12.39 2.97
C ARG A 170 -4.21 -11.31 4.05
N MET A 171 -3.36 -10.29 4.04
CA MET A 171 -3.45 -9.17 4.97
C MET A 171 -4.56 -8.18 4.62
N MET A 172 -4.97 -8.09 3.35
CA MET A 172 -5.98 -7.12 2.90
C MET A 172 -7.38 -7.45 3.45
N HIS A 173 -7.77 -8.72 3.51
CA HIS A 173 -9.10 -9.11 4.00
C HIS A 173 -9.35 -8.70 5.45
N PRO A 174 -8.51 -9.05 6.45
CA PRO A 174 -8.71 -8.60 7.82
C PRO A 174 -8.72 -7.07 7.95
N LEU A 175 -7.88 -6.37 7.18
CA LEU A 175 -7.85 -4.91 7.17
C LEU A 175 -9.16 -4.33 6.63
N ALA A 176 -9.67 -4.86 5.53
CA ALA A 176 -10.92 -4.41 4.92
C ALA A 176 -12.13 -4.67 5.86
N ILE A 177 -12.19 -5.83 6.48
CA ILE A 177 -13.24 -6.17 7.47
C ILE A 177 -13.16 -5.22 8.67
N SER A 178 -11.97 -4.95 9.19
CA SER A 178 -11.80 -4.04 10.33
C SER A 178 -12.18 -2.60 9.97
N MET A 179 -11.86 -2.13 8.76
CA MET A 179 -12.25 -0.79 8.30
C MET A 179 -13.75 -0.70 8.06
N ALA A 180 -14.38 -1.70 7.46
CA ALA A 180 -15.82 -1.77 7.26
C ALA A 180 -16.56 -1.76 8.61
N SER A 181 -16.14 -2.61 9.55
CA SER A 181 -16.73 -2.69 10.89
C SER A 181 -16.52 -1.39 11.67
N TYR A 182 -15.35 -0.77 11.56
CA TYR A 182 -15.09 0.52 12.21
C TYR A 182 -15.99 1.63 11.66
N SER A 183 -16.23 1.66 10.35
CA SER A 183 -17.08 2.67 9.73
C SER A 183 -18.55 2.60 10.23
N ASP A 184 -19.02 1.44 10.63
CA ASP A 184 -20.37 1.29 11.21
C ASP A 184 -20.49 1.89 12.60
N ILE A 185 -19.37 2.01 13.31
CA ILE A 185 -19.31 2.54 14.68
C ILE A 185 -18.94 4.03 14.66
N TYR A 186 -18.18 4.47 13.66
CA TYR A 186 -17.68 5.82 13.54
C TYR A 186 -18.83 6.84 13.43
N GLY A 187 -18.71 7.96 14.15
CA GLY A 187 -19.72 9.04 14.10
C GLY A 187 -21.03 8.80 14.86
N GLY A 188 -21.27 7.59 15.37
CA GLY A 188 -22.46 7.28 16.15
C GLY A 188 -22.44 7.84 17.58
N SER A 189 -23.63 8.02 18.20
CA SER A 189 -23.74 8.37 19.63
C SER A 189 -23.10 7.30 20.51
N LEU A 190 -22.63 7.69 21.71
CA LEU A 190 -22.00 6.76 22.66
C LEU A 190 -22.88 5.53 22.95
N PHE A 191 -24.19 5.73 23.15
CA PHE A 191 -25.16 4.65 23.35
C PHE A 191 -25.33 3.78 22.11
N GLY A 192 -25.34 4.37 20.91
CA GLY A 192 -25.37 3.64 19.64
C GLY A 192 -24.11 2.80 19.42
N LYS A 193 -22.94 3.31 19.79
CA LYS A 193 -21.65 2.60 19.72
C LYS A 193 -21.63 1.39 20.64
N ILE A 194 -22.06 1.54 21.90
CA ILE A 194 -22.15 0.44 22.89
C ILE A 194 -23.14 -0.64 22.43
N LYS A 195 -24.29 -0.25 21.91
CA LYS A 195 -25.28 -1.19 21.38
C LYS A 195 -24.74 -1.98 20.22
N ARG A 196 -24.08 -1.33 19.25
CA ARG A 196 -23.47 -1.98 18.07
C ARG A 196 -22.29 -2.87 18.45
N LEU A 197 -21.43 -2.47 19.39
CA LEU A 197 -20.35 -3.31 19.92
C LEU A 197 -20.90 -4.57 20.62
N ARG A 198 -22.04 -4.46 21.34
CA ARG A 198 -22.69 -5.59 21.99
C ARG A 198 -23.37 -6.52 20.98
N ASP A 199 -23.95 -5.95 19.93
CA ASP A 199 -24.58 -6.68 18.83
C ASP A 199 -23.53 -7.20 17.84
N SER A 200 -22.36 -7.68 18.29
CA SER A 200 -21.12 -8.02 17.58
C SER A 200 -21.26 -8.89 16.30
N GLY A 201 -22.46 -8.94 15.75
CA GLY A 201 -22.78 -9.55 14.47
C GLY A 201 -22.16 -8.83 13.26
N TYR A 202 -21.76 -7.56 13.36
CA TYR A 202 -21.27 -6.79 12.20
C TYR A 202 -19.97 -7.33 11.62
N CYS A 203 -19.01 -7.70 12.47
CA CYS A 203 -17.78 -8.31 12.00
C CYS A 203 -18.03 -9.65 11.31
N TRP A 204 -18.95 -10.45 11.85
CA TRP A 204 -19.34 -11.73 11.30
C TRP A 204 -20.09 -11.61 9.97
N SER A 205 -20.91 -10.56 9.78
CA SER A 205 -21.60 -10.34 8.51
C SER A 205 -20.62 -10.09 7.38
N TYR A 206 -19.57 -9.31 7.61
CA TYR A 206 -18.53 -9.02 6.60
C TYR A 206 -17.61 -10.22 6.32
N ILE A 207 -17.43 -11.12 7.30
CA ILE A 207 -16.68 -12.36 7.10
C ILE A 207 -17.50 -13.32 6.23
N ASN A 208 -18.81 -13.43 6.49
CA ASN A 208 -19.68 -14.43 5.85
C ASN A 208 -20.30 -13.94 4.53
N ASP A 209 -20.38 -12.62 4.31
CA ASP A 209 -20.91 -12.03 3.08
C ASP A 209 -19.88 -11.10 2.40
N PRO A 210 -19.04 -11.67 1.52
CA PRO A 210 -18.08 -10.88 0.74
C PRO A 210 -18.71 -9.80 -0.15
N LYS A 211 -19.98 -9.95 -0.55
CA LYS A 211 -20.69 -8.95 -1.36
C LYS A 211 -21.05 -7.74 -0.50
N GLN A 212 -21.49 -7.97 0.74
CA GLN A 212 -21.73 -6.90 1.70
C GLN A 212 -20.45 -6.15 2.03
N LEU A 213 -19.34 -6.86 2.26
CA LEU A 213 -18.02 -6.27 2.46
C LEU A 213 -17.63 -5.37 1.27
N ALA A 214 -17.77 -5.90 0.04
CA ALA A 214 -17.43 -5.16 -1.18
C ALA A 214 -18.23 -3.84 -1.30
N ARG A 215 -19.54 -3.89 -1.12
CA ARG A 215 -20.40 -2.69 -1.13
C ARG A 215 -19.97 -1.68 -0.08
N LYS A 216 -19.68 -2.14 1.14
CA LYS A 216 -19.24 -1.26 2.23
C LYS A 216 -17.89 -0.60 1.96
N ILE A 217 -16.94 -1.32 1.37
CA ILE A 217 -15.64 -0.76 0.96
C ILE A 217 -15.85 0.34 -0.09
N VAL A 218 -16.67 0.09 -1.11
CA VAL A 218 -16.95 1.08 -2.16
C VAL A 218 -17.64 2.31 -1.59
N ASP A 219 -18.65 2.13 -0.74
CA ASP A 219 -19.35 3.22 -0.06
C ASP A 219 -18.39 4.06 0.79
N ASN A 220 -17.59 3.42 1.63
CA ASN A 220 -16.59 4.10 2.43
C ASN A 220 -15.58 4.87 1.57
N SER A 221 -15.14 4.31 0.42
CA SER A 221 -14.17 4.98 -0.46
C SER A 221 -14.74 6.23 -1.12
N ARG A 222 -16.04 6.26 -1.41
CA ARG A 222 -16.74 7.41 -2.00
C ARG A 222 -16.99 8.54 -0.98
N HIS A 223 -17.16 8.20 0.28
CA HIS A 223 -17.51 9.14 1.35
C HIS A 223 -16.40 9.28 2.40
N LEU A 224 -15.16 8.93 2.04
CA LEU A 224 -14.03 8.94 2.96
C LEU A 224 -13.76 10.35 3.48
N GLN A 225 -13.88 10.51 4.80
CA GLN A 225 -13.51 11.73 5.52
C GLN A 225 -12.10 11.59 6.10
N VAL A 226 -11.34 12.69 6.13
CA VAL A 226 -9.98 12.72 6.70
C VAL A 226 -9.99 12.26 8.15
N ASP A 227 -10.93 12.76 8.95
CA ASP A 227 -11.08 12.41 10.37
C ASP A 227 -11.32 10.91 10.58
N PHE A 228 -12.13 10.29 9.71
CA PHE A 228 -12.32 8.84 9.72
C PHE A 228 -11.03 8.09 9.46
N ALA A 229 -10.31 8.47 8.42
CA ALA A 229 -9.05 7.82 8.04
C ALA A 229 -8.00 7.98 9.15
N GLN A 230 -7.83 9.18 9.69
CA GLN A 230 -6.93 9.44 10.82
C GLN A 230 -7.32 8.60 12.04
N SER A 231 -8.59 8.59 12.41
CA SER A 231 -9.10 7.86 13.57
C SER A 231 -8.88 6.35 13.42
N PHE A 232 -9.14 5.80 12.24
CA PHE A 232 -8.92 4.38 11.94
C PHE A 232 -7.45 3.99 12.02
N TYR A 233 -6.57 4.73 11.35
CA TYR A 233 -5.14 4.43 11.36
C TYR A 233 -4.49 4.68 12.72
N ASN A 234 -4.94 5.68 13.49
CA ASN A 234 -4.44 5.95 14.82
C ASN A 234 -4.77 4.83 15.83
N MET A 235 -5.83 4.05 15.60
CA MET A 235 -6.06 2.84 16.40
C MET A 235 -4.89 1.86 16.34
N SER A 236 -4.19 1.79 15.21
CA SER A 236 -3.02 0.92 15.04
C SER A 236 -1.84 1.31 15.94
N GLU A 237 -1.83 2.53 16.47
CA GLU A 237 -0.82 3.10 17.37
C GLU A 237 -1.22 3.07 18.84
N SER A 238 -2.41 2.54 19.16
CA SER A 238 -2.85 2.36 20.54
C SER A 238 -1.89 1.45 21.30
N ASP A 239 -1.69 1.72 22.59
CA ASP A 239 -0.72 0.99 23.41
C ASP A 239 -0.96 -0.52 23.44
N TRP A 240 -2.23 -0.93 23.38
CA TRP A 240 -2.61 -2.33 23.32
C TRP A 240 -2.14 -2.99 22.02
N VAL A 241 -2.41 -2.37 20.86
CA VAL A 241 -1.97 -2.88 19.56
C VAL A 241 -0.45 -2.90 19.48
N MET A 242 0.20 -1.86 20.01
CA MET A 242 1.66 -1.75 20.00
C MET A 242 2.33 -2.84 20.85
N ARG A 243 1.75 -3.23 21.99
CA ARG A 243 2.27 -4.35 22.79
C ARG A 243 2.26 -5.68 22.04
N ILE A 244 1.28 -5.88 21.16
CA ILE A 244 1.19 -7.10 20.34
C ILE A 244 2.19 -7.03 19.17
N LYS A 245 2.32 -5.87 18.52
CA LYS A 245 3.16 -5.68 17.33
C LYS A 245 4.66 -5.67 17.64
N THR A 246 5.08 -5.05 18.73
CA THR A 246 6.51 -4.84 19.06
C THR A 246 7.10 -5.97 19.89
N ASN A 247 7.07 -7.20 19.35
CA ASN A 247 7.64 -8.36 20.04
C ASN A 247 9.17 -8.50 19.85
N THR A 248 9.79 -7.73 18.96
CA THR A 248 11.23 -7.78 18.75
C THR A 248 11.93 -6.85 19.75
N PRO A 249 12.69 -7.41 20.73
CA PRO A 249 13.44 -6.59 21.65
C PRO A 249 14.54 -5.83 20.91
N ILE A 250 14.67 -4.54 21.21
CA ILE A 250 15.65 -3.63 20.63
C ILE A 250 16.38 -2.87 21.73
N THR A 251 17.67 -2.65 21.57
CA THR A 251 18.52 -2.00 22.57
C THR A 251 18.18 -0.53 22.76
N SER A 252 17.82 0.17 21.68
CA SER A 252 17.51 1.60 21.71
C SER A 252 16.39 1.95 20.76
N SER A 253 15.35 2.59 21.28
CA SER A 253 14.28 3.23 20.51
C SER A 253 13.91 4.54 21.19
N VAL A 254 14.51 5.63 20.76
CA VAL A 254 14.45 6.95 21.42
C VAL A 254 13.75 7.95 20.54
N VAL A 255 12.75 8.63 21.09
CA VAL A 255 12.10 9.78 20.44
C VAL A 255 12.68 11.06 20.97
N THR A 256 13.07 11.97 20.08
CA THR A 256 13.56 13.30 20.44
C THR A 256 12.99 14.37 19.53
N LYS A 257 13.04 15.63 20.01
CA LYS A 257 12.66 16.79 19.22
C LYS A 257 13.89 17.43 18.62
N LEU A 258 13.89 17.59 17.30
CA LEU A 258 14.87 18.40 16.60
C LEU A 258 14.31 19.81 16.43
N TYR A 259 14.91 20.77 17.10
CA TYR A 259 14.56 22.19 16.94
C TYR A 259 15.15 22.72 15.66
N PHE A 260 14.39 23.57 14.96
CA PHE A 260 14.84 24.18 13.74
C PHE A 260 15.77 25.36 14.07
N GLU A 261 17.01 25.19 13.68
CA GLU A 261 18.11 26.16 13.82
C GLU A 261 18.69 26.45 12.43
N ASP A 262 19.53 27.46 12.32
CA ASP A 262 20.28 27.67 11.08
C ASP A 262 21.19 26.48 10.83
N LEU A 263 20.98 25.86 9.68
CA LEU A 263 21.65 24.62 9.29
C LEU A 263 22.27 24.81 7.90
N GLU A 264 23.54 24.46 7.79
CA GLU A 264 24.27 24.42 6.54
C GLU A 264 24.86 23.04 6.31
N VAL A 265 24.79 22.54 5.09
CA VAL A 265 25.36 21.26 4.70
C VAL A 265 26.34 21.43 3.54
N PRO A 266 27.45 20.68 3.51
CA PRO A 266 28.40 20.77 2.41
C PRO A 266 27.78 20.29 1.11
N VAL A 267 28.01 20.99 0.01
CA VAL A 267 27.60 20.56 -1.32
C VAL A 267 28.67 19.63 -1.90
N VAL A 268 28.24 18.47 -2.38
CA VAL A 268 29.13 17.42 -2.91
C VAL A 268 30.01 17.98 -4.04
N ASN A 269 31.31 17.68 -3.97
CA ASN A 269 32.32 18.11 -4.92
C ASN A 269 32.55 19.63 -5.04
N THR A 270 32.14 20.38 -4.02
CA THR A 270 32.39 21.84 -3.96
C THR A 270 32.91 22.25 -2.58
N ILE A 271 33.42 23.49 -2.47
CA ILE A 271 33.84 24.11 -1.19
C ILE A 271 32.66 24.91 -0.60
N THR A 272 31.50 24.90 -1.23
CA THR A 272 30.34 25.69 -0.83
C THR A 272 29.42 24.95 0.10
N TYR A 273 28.71 25.69 0.95
CA TYR A 273 27.68 25.17 1.83
C TYR A 273 26.31 25.60 1.33
N PHE A 274 25.34 24.69 1.45
CA PHE A 274 23.94 24.99 1.19
C PHE A 274 23.24 25.31 2.51
N LYS A 275 22.67 26.53 2.61
CA LYS A 275 21.83 26.91 3.75
C LYS A 275 20.48 26.23 3.65
N VAL A 276 20.17 25.35 4.60
CA VAL A 276 18.94 24.56 4.60
C VAL A 276 17.77 25.47 4.99
N PRO A 277 16.69 25.51 4.18
CA PRO A 277 15.52 26.28 4.54
C PRO A 277 14.87 25.76 5.84
N VAL A 278 14.58 26.66 6.76
CA VAL A 278 13.87 26.33 7.99
C VAL A 278 12.41 26.04 7.66
N PRO A 279 11.84 24.89 8.08
CA PRO A 279 10.43 24.58 7.88
C PRO A 279 9.53 25.63 8.54
N LYS A 280 8.68 26.28 7.75
CA LYS A 280 7.82 27.39 8.21
C LYS A 280 6.40 27.40 7.66
N SER A 281 6.08 26.51 6.71
CA SER A 281 4.77 26.43 6.09
C SER A 281 3.70 25.98 7.07
N HIS A 282 2.55 26.64 7.06
CA HIS A 282 1.32 26.34 7.79
C HIS A 282 1.40 26.30 9.33
N VAL A 283 2.40 25.66 9.92
CA VAL A 283 2.49 25.43 11.36
C VAL A 283 3.60 26.25 11.99
N LYS A 284 3.30 26.95 13.10
CA LYS A 284 4.29 27.77 13.85
C LYS A 284 5.25 26.92 14.70
N ARG A 285 5.11 25.61 14.72
CA ARG A 285 5.97 24.68 15.46
C ARG A 285 7.41 24.77 14.95
N LYS A 286 8.35 24.99 15.86
CA LYS A 286 9.77 25.15 15.56
C LYS A 286 10.59 23.88 15.80
N TRP A 287 9.98 22.73 15.72
CA TRP A 287 10.63 21.43 15.92
C TRP A 287 9.88 20.32 15.18
N VAL A 288 10.58 19.25 14.90
CA VAL A 288 10.03 17.99 14.40
C VAL A 288 10.44 16.84 15.30
N SER A 289 9.57 15.85 15.49
CA SER A 289 9.93 14.63 16.21
C SER A 289 10.69 13.68 15.28
N VAL A 290 11.76 13.08 15.81
CA VAL A 290 12.45 11.98 15.16
C VAL A 290 12.58 10.83 16.14
N ARG A 291 12.59 9.62 15.61
CA ARG A 291 12.89 8.41 16.39
C ARG A 291 14.16 7.76 15.87
N LEU A 292 15.06 7.49 16.79
CA LEU A 292 16.28 6.72 16.51
C LEU A 292 16.10 5.30 17.06
N ILE A 293 16.25 4.31 16.19
CA ILE A 293 16.13 2.87 16.50
C ILE A 293 17.48 2.21 16.20
N ALA A 294 18.04 1.50 17.16
CA ALA A 294 19.29 0.77 16.97
C ALA A 294 19.40 -0.41 17.95
N ASP A 295 20.02 -1.50 17.52
CA ASP A 295 20.29 -2.65 18.40
C ASP A 295 21.63 -2.52 19.16
N TYR A 296 22.12 -1.29 19.27
CA TYR A 296 23.32 -0.93 20.02
C TYR A 296 23.23 0.52 20.49
N ARG A 297 24.19 0.94 21.32
CA ARG A 297 24.34 2.34 21.75
C ARG A 297 25.80 2.76 21.60
N THR A 298 26.03 4.00 21.24
CA THR A 298 27.31 4.65 21.26
C THR A 298 27.29 5.81 22.26
N LYS A 299 28.48 6.33 22.64
CA LYS A 299 28.61 7.39 23.64
C LYS A 299 27.85 8.67 23.31
N GLU A 300 27.76 9.01 22.02
CA GLU A 300 27.19 10.27 21.52
C GLU A 300 25.79 10.13 20.97
N MET A 301 25.24 8.89 20.91
CA MET A 301 23.91 8.67 20.37
C MET A 301 22.83 9.43 21.13
N LEU A 302 21.82 9.85 20.40
CA LEU A 302 20.58 10.41 20.96
C LEU A 302 19.99 9.45 21.99
N GLY A 303 19.60 9.99 23.16
CA GLY A 303 19.12 9.17 24.26
C GLY A 303 20.27 8.60 25.08
N SER A 304 20.87 9.44 25.91
CA SER A 304 21.97 9.07 26.79
C SER A 304 21.75 7.78 27.59
N CYS A 305 22.85 7.10 27.92
CA CYS A 305 22.86 6.02 28.87
C CYS A 305 22.08 6.43 30.14
N GLY A 306 21.13 5.59 30.59
CA GLY A 306 20.41 5.78 31.86
C GLY A 306 21.27 5.66 33.12
N CYS A 307 22.57 5.69 32.97
CA CYS A 307 23.55 5.68 34.09
C CYS A 307 23.47 7.04 34.77
N THR A 308 23.03 7.03 36.03
CA THR A 308 22.79 8.23 36.84
C THR A 308 24.11 8.95 37.26
N THR A 309 25.27 8.33 37.04
CA THR A 309 26.58 8.93 37.35
C THR A 309 27.60 8.64 36.26
N ARG A 310 28.17 9.71 35.69
CA ARG A 310 29.28 9.64 34.69
C ARG A 310 30.52 8.87 35.17
N LEU A 311 30.67 8.68 36.46
CA LEU A 311 31.85 8.08 37.10
C LEU A 311 31.84 6.55 37.24
N THR A 312 30.66 5.93 37.01
CA THR A 312 30.50 4.47 37.22
C THR A 312 30.00 3.73 35.97
N CYS A 313 29.98 4.38 34.81
CA CYS A 313 29.52 3.73 33.58
C CYS A 313 30.65 2.92 32.92
N ASN A 314 30.68 1.60 33.14
CA ASN A 314 31.52 0.65 32.43
C ASN A 314 30.93 0.19 31.11
N CYS A 315 30.16 1.03 30.43
CA CYS A 315 29.55 0.68 29.15
C CYS A 315 30.62 0.52 28.07
N VAL A 316 30.71 -0.67 27.49
CA VAL A 316 31.51 -0.90 26.28
C VAL A 316 30.67 -0.42 25.11
N TYR A 317 31.14 0.58 24.41
CA TYR A 317 30.47 1.11 23.21
C TYR A 317 31.07 0.48 21.95
N PRO A 318 30.24 -0.07 21.07
CA PRO A 318 30.71 -0.58 19.78
C PRO A 318 31.17 0.57 18.86
N GLU A 319 31.94 0.21 17.86
CA GLU A 319 32.32 1.13 16.80
C GLU A 319 31.10 1.63 16.02
N LEU A 320 31.23 2.83 15.43
CA LEU A 320 30.21 3.42 14.58
C LEU A 320 29.97 2.52 13.35
N LYS A 321 28.71 2.32 12.98
CA LYS A 321 28.35 1.59 11.78
C LYS A 321 28.53 2.45 10.54
N ASP A 322 28.88 1.85 9.40
CA ASP A 322 29.08 2.59 8.16
C ASP A 322 27.77 2.98 7.46
N THR A 323 26.68 2.33 7.82
CA THR A 323 25.37 2.48 7.15
C THR A 323 24.34 3.04 8.13
N VAL A 324 23.44 3.89 7.61
CA VAL A 324 22.22 4.34 8.30
C VAL A 324 21.03 4.20 7.36
N ILE A 325 19.87 3.86 7.92
CA ILE A 325 18.59 3.92 7.20
C ILE A 325 17.87 5.21 7.61
N PHE A 326 17.59 6.07 6.64
CA PHE A 326 16.71 7.22 6.81
C PHE A 326 15.31 6.81 6.39
N HIS A 327 14.39 6.75 7.35
CA HIS A 327 13.03 6.24 7.12
C HIS A 327 12.00 7.36 7.20
N VAL A 328 11.04 7.32 6.27
CA VAL A 328 9.88 8.21 6.25
C VAL A 328 8.62 7.35 6.28
N HIS A 329 7.77 7.56 7.30
CA HIS A 329 6.57 6.75 7.45
C HIS A 329 5.51 7.06 6.38
N GLY A 330 4.65 6.09 6.09
CA GLY A 330 3.47 6.24 5.23
C GLY A 330 2.29 6.85 6.00
N GLY A 331 1.12 6.90 5.35
CA GLY A 331 -0.12 7.42 5.93
C GLY A 331 -0.75 8.56 5.11
N GLY A 332 -0.38 8.70 3.82
CA GLY A 332 -0.98 9.67 2.91
C GLY A 332 -0.81 11.14 3.34
N PHE A 333 0.19 11.45 4.15
CA PHE A 333 0.40 12.75 4.80
C PHE A 333 -0.71 13.18 5.77
N ILE A 334 -1.69 12.33 6.05
CA ILE A 334 -2.83 12.65 6.92
C ILE A 334 -2.85 11.83 8.21
N SER A 335 -2.12 10.74 8.30
CA SER A 335 -2.22 9.80 9.43
C SER A 335 -0.90 9.09 9.72
N GLN A 336 -0.85 8.37 10.84
CA GLN A 336 0.25 7.56 11.32
C GLN A 336 1.47 8.38 11.80
N THR A 337 2.38 7.67 12.44
CA THR A 337 3.72 8.13 12.85
C THR A 337 4.71 6.97 12.68
N SER A 338 5.97 7.17 13.02
CA SER A 338 6.96 6.10 13.09
C SER A 338 6.51 4.94 13.99
N LYS A 339 5.59 5.19 14.95
CA LYS A 339 5.06 4.20 15.88
C LYS A 339 4.33 3.07 15.15
N SER A 340 3.57 3.38 14.10
CA SER A 340 2.85 2.38 13.28
C SER A 340 3.78 1.36 12.60
N HIS A 341 5.04 1.71 12.42
CA HIS A 341 6.02 0.99 11.64
C HIS A 341 7.07 0.24 12.48
N LEU A 342 6.96 0.30 13.83
CA LEU A 342 7.97 -0.25 14.73
C LEU A 342 8.15 -1.76 14.63
N ASP A 343 7.12 -2.50 14.24
CA ASP A 343 7.16 -3.95 14.08
C ASP A 343 8.31 -4.40 13.16
N TYR A 344 8.37 -3.86 11.95
CA TYR A 344 9.42 -4.20 11.00
C TYR A 344 10.70 -3.37 11.19
N LEU A 345 10.60 -2.12 11.66
CA LEU A 345 11.77 -1.29 11.90
C LEU A 345 12.68 -1.86 13.01
N HIS A 346 12.09 -2.42 14.08
CA HIS A 346 12.85 -3.12 15.10
C HIS A 346 13.55 -4.36 14.55
N GLN A 347 12.85 -5.13 13.69
CA GLN A 347 13.44 -6.30 13.04
C GLN A 347 14.60 -5.90 12.12
N TRP A 348 14.44 -4.85 11.31
CA TRP A 348 15.50 -4.36 10.43
C TRP A 348 16.71 -3.86 11.23
N ALA A 349 16.51 -3.04 12.26
CA ALA A 349 17.60 -2.54 13.08
C ALA A 349 18.39 -3.69 13.71
N LYS A 350 17.71 -4.74 14.16
CA LYS A 350 18.33 -5.92 14.77
C LYS A 350 19.05 -6.79 13.75
N GLN A 351 18.38 -7.17 12.65
CA GLN A 351 18.92 -8.09 11.66
C GLN A 351 20.09 -7.49 10.86
N LEU A 352 19.98 -6.21 10.52
CA LEU A 352 21.01 -5.51 9.75
C LEU A 352 22.09 -4.90 10.64
N SER A 353 21.83 -4.79 11.94
CA SER A 353 22.73 -4.12 12.90
C SER A 353 23.11 -2.70 12.48
N VAL A 354 22.15 -1.94 11.93
CA VAL A 354 22.32 -0.55 11.48
C VAL A 354 21.32 0.36 12.20
N PRO A 355 21.67 1.63 12.47
CA PRO A 355 20.72 2.58 13.05
C PRO A 355 19.71 3.03 11.99
N ILE A 356 18.50 3.27 12.46
CA ILE A 356 17.39 3.79 11.66
C ILE A 356 16.93 5.12 12.25
N LEU A 357 17.01 6.19 11.49
CA LEU A 357 16.42 7.48 11.84
C LEU A 357 15.10 7.63 11.09
N THR A 358 14.00 7.72 11.83
CA THR A 358 12.66 7.93 11.24
C THR A 358 12.06 9.24 11.69
N VAL A 359 11.35 9.93 10.79
CA VAL A 359 10.81 11.27 10.98
C VAL A 359 9.31 11.21 11.20
N ASP A 360 8.83 11.82 12.29
CA ASP A 360 7.40 12.02 12.58
C ASP A 360 7.01 13.43 12.10
N TYR A 361 6.81 13.58 10.80
CA TYR A 361 6.47 14.86 10.16
C TYR A 361 5.05 15.31 10.51
N SER A 362 4.79 16.62 10.34
CA SER A 362 3.47 17.23 10.56
C SER A 362 2.47 16.75 9.50
N LEU A 363 1.25 16.46 9.94
CA LEU A 363 0.19 15.88 9.12
C LEU A 363 -0.81 16.96 8.65
N ALA A 364 -1.40 16.74 7.49
CA ALA A 364 -2.57 17.48 7.02
C ALA A 364 -3.83 17.02 7.80
N PRO A 365 -4.87 17.86 7.94
CA PRO A 365 -5.03 19.17 7.30
C PRO A 365 -4.28 20.32 7.98
N GLU A 366 -3.82 20.17 9.24
CA GLU A 366 -3.20 21.24 10.02
C GLU A 366 -1.89 21.73 9.39
N ALA A 367 -1.15 20.80 8.78
CA ALA A 367 0.11 21.03 8.10
C ALA A 367 0.04 20.53 6.66
N ALA A 368 -0.65 21.28 5.80
CA ALA A 368 -0.78 20.95 4.39
C ALA A 368 0.60 20.97 3.66
N TYR A 369 0.61 20.48 2.41
CA TYR A 369 1.79 20.56 1.55
C TYR A 369 2.30 22.02 1.47
N PRO A 370 3.61 22.29 1.55
CA PRO A 370 4.73 21.34 1.53
C PRO A 370 5.33 20.98 2.92
N ARG A 371 4.66 21.30 4.03
CA ARG A 371 5.22 21.23 5.38
C ARG A 371 5.91 19.90 5.71
N ALA A 372 5.27 18.78 5.42
CA ALA A 372 5.85 17.46 5.68
C ALA A 372 7.20 17.27 4.95
N LEU A 373 7.28 17.73 3.70
CA LEU A 373 8.52 17.63 2.91
C LEU A 373 9.62 18.56 3.43
N GLU A 374 9.26 19.79 3.87
CA GLU A 374 10.20 20.71 4.51
C GLU A 374 10.83 20.05 5.77
N GLU A 375 10.02 19.44 6.61
CA GLU A 375 10.47 18.77 7.84
C GLU A 375 11.35 17.55 7.54
N VAL A 376 10.96 16.71 6.59
CA VAL A 376 11.73 15.54 6.18
C VAL A 376 13.08 15.96 5.61
N PHE A 377 13.10 16.98 4.73
CA PHE A 377 14.32 17.49 4.14
C PHE A 377 15.25 18.09 5.20
N TYR A 378 14.70 18.88 6.14
CA TYR A 378 15.47 19.43 7.25
C TYR A 378 16.09 18.33 8.11
N CYS A 379 15.34 17.28 8.46
CA CYS A 379 15.85 16.15 9.24
C CYS A 379 16.95 15.39 8.50
N TYR A 380 16.81 15.21 7.18
CA TYR A 380 17.85 14.62 6.36
C TYR A 380 19.14 15.44 6.41
N CYS A 381 19.06 16.74 6.19
CA CYS A 381 20.21 17.66 6.26
C CYS A 381 20.83 17.69 7.67
N TRP A 382 19.99 17.67 8.72
CA TRP A 382 20.47 17.59 10.09
C TRP A 382 21.25 16.28 10.33
N MET A 383 20.76 15.16 9.79
CA MET A 383 21.43 13.87 9.88
C MET A 383 22.83 13.91 9.28
N LEU A 384 23.03 14.59 8.13
CA LEU A 384 24.33 14.69 7.47
C LEU A 384 25.41 15.32 8.36
N ASN A 385 25.00 16.25 9.24
CA ASN A 385 25.92 16.93 10.17
C ASN A 385 26.02 16.23 11.54
N ASN A 386 25.25 15.15 11.78
CA ASN A 386 25.13 14.56 13.12
C ASN A 386 25.23 13.03 13.11
N PHE A 387 26.02 12.45 12.22
CA PHE A 387 26.15 11.00 12.10
C PHE A 387 26.59 10.33 13.41
N ASN A 388 27.47 10.95 14.19
CA ASN A 388 27.89 10.45 15.50
C ASN A 388 26.74 10.36 16.50
N LYS A 389 25.79 11.31 16.48
CA LYS A 389 24.59 11.29 17.32
C LYS A 389 23.59 10.20 16.92
N ILE A 390 23.76 9.63 15.72
CA ILE A 390 22.94 8.53 15.19
C ILE A 390 23.65 7.18 15.41
N GLY A 391 24.97 7.20 15.63
CA GLY A 391 25.77 6.00 15.81
C GLY A 391 26.34 5.44 14.52
N THR A 392 26.54 6.27 13.51
CA THR A 392 27.05 5.89 12.18
C THR A 392 28.19 6.79 11.73
N THR A 393 29.00 6.31 10.78
CA THR A 393 29.96 7.13 10.04
C THR A 393 29.32 7.83 8.83
N GLY A 394 28.13 7.42 8.43
CA GLY A 394 27.42 7.99 7.29
C GLY A 394 27.98 7.62 5.91
N LYS A 395 28.89 6.66 5.80
CA LYS A 395 29.45 6.26 4.48
C LYS A 395 28.38 5.77 3.50
N ARG A 396 27.30 5.17 4.03
CA ARG A 396 26.16 4.70 3.23
C ARG A 396 24.86 5.14 3.88
N ILE A 397 24.02 5.80 3.11
CA ILE A 397 22.68 6.22 3.52
C ILE A 397 21.67 5.45 2.66
N ILE A 398 20.75 4.76 3.29
CA ILE A 398 19.66 4.04 2.63
C ILE A 398 18.36 4.78 2.94
N PHE A 399 17.66 5.22 1.89
CA PHE A 399 16.33 5.78 2.04
C PHE A 399 15.29 4.65 2.03
N ALA A 400 14.44 4.66 3.03
CA ALA A 400 13.31 3.74 3.12
C ALA A 400 12.04 4.53 3.41
N GLY A 401 10.96 4.19 2.73
CA GLY A 401 9.66 4.81 2.94
C GLY A 401 8.55 3.89 2.46
N LYS A 402 7.36 4.10 3.00
CA LYS A 402 6.16 3.41 2.52
C LYS A 402 5.24 4.46 1.91
N ALA A 403 5.02 4.36 0.59
CA ALA A 403 3.92 5.05 -0.05
C ALA A 403 2.62 4.30 0.27
N VAL A 404 1.57 5.02 0.62
CA VAL A 404 0.21 4.48 0.74
C VAL A 404 -0.56 4.91 -0.50
#